data_5bd5fceb7bf50883cbbb4cc091196ad6
#
_entry.id   5bd5fceb7bf50883cbbb4cc091196ad6
#
_cell.length_a   1.000
_cell.length_b   1.000
_cell.length_c   1.000
_cell.angle_alpha   90.00
_cell.angle_beta   90.00
_cell.angle_gamma   90.00
#
_symmetry.space_group_name_H-M   'P 1'
#
loop_
_entity.id
_entity.type
_entity.pdbx_description
1 polymer ?
#
loop_
_entity_poly.entity_id
_entity_poly.type
_entity_poly.pdbx_seq_one_letter_code
_entity_poly.pdbx_strand_id
1 'polypeptide(L)'
;MADLQSLVDHIHYENRREYTHVEGDVAYLDGSPLRRPFNMPKSQRVIAIIIIAIAAVIGAVFVNNTVFAGLRETMQAEQNVTANLARQASIDTVPQMSQLVTMGDDDIRATFANAGYTVYDASDPNDATSIVLYKLPDDVSVEEAAVLYAKGVGTLTATQASKLLNGSWYFSTDRNGGTTMVVRYADFLTGDPARAVQNALAKQGIAADAVAESGVDDSGNTYSMGPIDCNGTACVFKVSALPLSDIYSISGLPEDACYVGVRITVQ
;
A
#
# COMPACT_ATOMS: atom_id res chain seq x y z
N MET A 1 21.94 -4.00 36.81
CA MET A 1 22.86 -2.82 36.76
C MET A 1 24.01 -2.94 37.75
N ALA A 2 23.89 -3.65 38.83
CA ALA A 2 24.99 -3.86 39.82
C ALA A 2 26.16 -4.70 39.29
N ASP A 3 25.89 -5.70 38.41
CA ASP A 3 26.92 -6.60 37.87
C ASP A 3 27.86 -5.96 36.86
N LEU A 4 27.39 -5.00 36.08
CA LEU A 4 28.22 -4.28 35.08
C LEU A 4 29.23 -3.33 35.78
N GLN A 5 28.80 -2.70 36.88
CA GLN A 5 29.65 -1.79 37.65
C GLN A 5 30.76 -2.56 38.33
N SER A 6 30.44 -3.74 38.91
CA SER A 6 31.39 -4.66 39.50
C SER A 6 32.45 -5.16 38.50
N LEU A 7 32.05 -5.44 37.24
CA LEU A 7 32.94 -5.86 36.17
C LEU A 7 33.89 -4.73 35.75
N VAL A 8 33.37 -3.51 35.62
CA VAL A 8 34.14 -2.31 35.28
C VAL A 8 35.17 -1.98 36.40
N ASP A 9 34.75 -2.08 37.67
CA ASP A 9 35.63 -1.84 38.80
C ASP A 9 36.73 -2.90 38.90
N HIS A 10 36.42 -4.14 38.54
CA HIS A 10 37.41 -5.23 38.51
C HIS A 10 38.45 -5.01 37.39
N ILE A 11 38.02 -4.62 36.20
CA ILE A 11 38.93 -4.26 35.08
C ILE A 11 39.78 -3.05 35.41
N HIS A 12 39.23 -2.04 36.07
CA HIS A 12 40.00 -0.88 36.52
C HIS A 12 41.01 -1.22 37.65
N TYR A 13 40.67 -2.14 38.51
CA TYR A 13 41.59 -2.61 39.55
C TYR A 13 42.78 -3.37 38.97
N GLU A 14 42.57 -4.26 38.04
CA GLU A 14 43.64 -5.00 37.35
C GLU A 14 44.58 -4.08 36.53
N ASN A 15 44.04 -3.05 35.91
CA ASN A 15 44.86 -2.09 35.15
C ASN A 15 45.72 -1.15 36.03
N ARG A 16 45.47 -1.10 37.35
CA ARG A 16 46.28 -0.32 38.31
C ARG A 16 47.38 -1.11 38.99
N ARG A 17 47.48 -2.43 38.77
CA ARG A 17 48.53 -3.25 39.33
C ARG A 17 49.86 -2.94 38.64
N GLU A 18 50.83 -2.49 39.40
CA GLU A 18 52.20 -2.35 38.93
C GLU A 18 52.81 -3.73 38.74
N TYR A 19 53.44 -3.97 37.62
CA TYR A 19 54.19 -5.18 37.35
C TYR A 19 55.49 -5.12 38.14
N THR A 20 55.76 -6.14 38.89
CA THR A 20 57.00 -6.26 39.66
C THR A 20 58.19 -6.67 38.81
N HIS A 21 57.92 -7.36 37.67
CA HIS A 21 58.96 -7.91 36.83
C HIS A 21 58.43 -8.23 35.44
N VAL A 22 59.23 -8.05 34.40
CA VAL A 22 58.92 -8.42 33.00
C VAL A 22 60.15 -9.18 32.43
N GLU A 23 59.95 -10.40 31.93
CA GLU A 23 60.93 -11.21 31.28
C GLU A 23 60.42 -11.66 29.92
N GLY A 24 61.05 -11.18 28.86
CA GLY A 24 60.60 -11.42 27.49
C GLY A 24 59.14 -10.91 27.25
N ASP A 25 58.28 -11.83 26.84
CA ASP A 25 56.84 -11.54 26.58
C ASP A 25 55.92 -11.82 27.78
N VAL A 26 56.49 -12.10 28.96
CA VAL A 26 55.78 -12.47 30.20
C VAL A 26 55.97 -11.37 31.24
N ALA A 27 54.87 -10.83 31.76
CA ALA A 27 54.88 -9.94 32.92
C ALA A 27 54.58 -10.74 34.16
N TYR A 28 55.24 -10.37 35.26
CA TYR A 28 55.08 -10.99 36.56
C TYR A 28 54.49 -10.02 37.54
N LEU A 29 53.57 -10.48 38.34
CA LEU A 29 53.06 -9.77 39.50
C LEU A 29 53.23 -10.71 40.72
N ASP A 30 53.91 -10.22 41.75
CA ASP A 30 54.23 -11.00 42.96
C ASP A 30 54.87 -12.36 42.71
N GLY A 31 55.73 -12.44 41.68
CA GLY A 31 56.47 -13.66 41.32
C GLY A 31 55.70 -14.66 40.48
N SER A 32 54.43 -14.38 40.14
CA SER A 32 53.59 -15.21 39.27
C SER A 32 53.55 -14.65 37.84
N PRO A 33 53.71 -15.45 36.80
CA PRO A 33 53.63 -14.98 35.44
C PRO A 33 52.19 -14.57 35.10
N LEU A 34 51.98 -13.29 34.74
CA LEU A 34 50.73 -12.81 34.20
C LEU A 34 50.75 -12.94 32.70
N ARG A 35 49.98 -13.85 32.17
CA ARG A 35 49.79 -13.96 30.72
C ARG A 35 49.07 -12.73 30.20
N ARG A 36 49.73 -11.93 29.35
CA ARG A 36 49.06 -10.89 28.61
C ARG A 36 47.95 -11.54 27.75
N PRO A 37 46.77 -10.92 27.56
CA PRO A 37 45.67 -11.53 26.81
C PRO A 37 46.03 -11.90 25.33
N PHE A 38 47.17 -11.37 24.80
CA PHE A 38 47.70 -11.72 23.49
C PHE A 38 48.88 -12.67 23.49
N ASN A 39 49.30 -13.18 24.63
CA ASN A 39 50.42 -14.10 24.75
C ASN A 39 50.02 -15.58 24.60
N MET A 40 49.11 -15.85 23.68
CA MET A 40 48.70 -17.20 23.29
C MET A 40 49.82 -17.88 22.48
N PRO A 41 50.07 -19.19 22.69
CA PRO A 41 50.90 -19.99 21.80
C PRO A 41 50.51 -19.76 20.33
N LYS A 42 51.46 -19.82 19.38
CA LYS A 42 51.20 -19.52 17.96
C LYS A 42 50.01 -20.31 17.42
N SER A 43 49.83 -21.58 17.81
CA SER A 43 48.67 -22.40 17.44
C SER A 43 47.35 -21.86 17.95
N GLN A 44 47.29 -21.34 19.20
CA GLN A 44 46.07 -20.77 19.76
C GLN A 44 45.74 -19.41 19.13
N ARG A 45 46.75 -18.62 18.72
CA ARG A 45 46.54 -17.36 17.96
C ARG A 45 45.89 -17.63 16.62
N VAL A 46 46.36 -18.67 15.89
CA VAL A 46 45.77 -19.06 14.62
C VAL A 46 44.31 -19.51 14.80
N ILE A 47 44.03 -20.31 15.81
CA ILE A 47 42.66 -20.75 16.12
C ILE A 47 41.78 -19.55 16.48
N ALA A 48 42.23 -18.60 17.30
CA ALA A 48 41.50 -17.43 17.65
C ALA A 48 41.16 -16.53 16.43
N ILE A 49 42.12 -16.34 15.52
CA ILE A 49 41.94 -15.60 14.27
C ILE A 49 40.91 -16.32 13.36
N ILE A 50 40.96 -17.63 13.26
CA ILE A 50 39.98 -18.41 12.50
C ILE A 50 38.57 -18.26 13.10
N ILE A 51 38.44 -18.35 14.41
CA ILE A 51 37.14 -18.18 15.10
C ILE A 51 36.57 -16.78 14.86
N ILE A 52 37.40 -15.73 14.96
CA ILE A 52 36.99 -14.35 14.70
C ILE A 52 36.58 -14.18 13.23
N ALA A 53 37.35 -14.76 12.30
CA ALA A 53 37.00 -14.71 10.86
C ALA A 53 35.67 -15.41 10.57
N ILE A 54 35.45 -16.59 11.16
CA ILE A 54 34.18 -17.32 11.03
C ILE A 54 33.03 -16.52 11.63
N ALA A 55 33.21 -15.96 12.80
CA ALA A 55 32.18 -15.11 13.44
C ALA A 55 31.86 -13.86 12.60
N ALA A 56 32.87 -13.23 11.99
CA ALA A 56 32.67 -12.10 11.10
C ALA A 56 31.92 -12.50 9.83
N VAL A 57 32.21 -13.66 9.24
CA VAL A 57 31.48 -14.18 8.08
C VAL A 57 30.05 -14.52 8.44
N ILE A 58 29.81 -15.20 9.57
CA ILE A 58 28.45 -15.51 10.05
C ILE A 58 27.68 -14.19 10.33
N GLY A 59 28.31 -13.23 10.98
CA GLY A 59 27.72 -11.92 11.21
C GLY A 59 27.37 -11.18 9.92
N ALA A 60 28.26 -11.19 8.93
CA ALA A 60 28.02 -10.58 7.63
C ALA A 60 26.87 -11.28 6.86
N VAL A 61 26.80 -12.62 6.91
CA VAL A 61 25.71 -13.40 6.31
C VAL A 61 24.39 -13.12 7.03
N PHE A 62 24.41 -13.03 8.36
CA PHE A 62 23.20 -12.71 9.13
C PHE A 62 22.69 -11.29 8.83
N VAL A 63 23.56 -10.29 8.82
CA VAL A 63 23.20 -8.91 8.46
C VAL A 63 22.69 -8.84 7.02
N ASN A 64 23.35 -9.55 6.07
CA ASN A 64 22.87 -9.58 4.69
C ASN A 64 21.49 -10.24 4.58
N ASN A 65 21.24 -11.32 5.28
CA ASN A 65 19.97 -12.05 5.17
C ASN A 65 18.82 -11.45 5.99
N THR A 66 19.10 -10.72 7.05
CA THR A 66 18.03 -10.13 7.89
C THR A 66 17.78 -8.66 7.58
N VAL A 67 18.83 -7.85 7.47
CA VAL A 67 18.69 -6.39 7.25
C VAL A 67 18.50 -6.09 5.76
N PHE A 68 19.35 -6.70 4.89
CA PHE A 68 19.24 -6.45 3.46
C PHE A 68 18.11 -7.25 2.78
N ALA A 69 17.63 -8.36 3.36
CA ALA A 69 16.43 -9.01 2.83
C ALA A 69 15.21 -8.12 3.04
N GLY A 70 15.03 -7.55 4.23
CA GLY A 70 13.95 -6.59 4.49
C GLY A 70 14.01 -5.36 3.58
N LEU A 71 15.21 -4.79 3.37
CA LEU A 71 15.39 -3.68 2.43
C LEU A 71 15.11 -4.07 0.96
N ARG A 72 15.51 -5.28 0.54
CA ARG A 72 15.20 -5.78 -0.80
C ARG A 72 13.72 -6.02 -0.99
N GLU A 73 13.03 -6.58 -0.01
CA GLU A 73 11.58 -6.76 -0.04
C GLU A 73 10.86 -5.41 -0.16
N THR A 74 11.30 -4.40 0.60
CA THR A 74 10.73 -3.04 0.52
C THR A 74 10.98 -2.42 -0.86
N MET A 75 12.22 -2.49 -1.37
CA MET A 75 12.55 -1.98 -2.71
C MET A 75 11.81 -2.73 -3.82
N GLN A 76 11.64 -4.05 -3.70
CA GLN A 76 10.86 -4.84 -4.65
C GLN A 76 9.38 -4.50 -4.58
N ALA A 77 8.84 -4.26 -3.37
CA ALA A 77 7.47 -3.80 -3.20
C ALA A 77 7.24 -2.44 -3.87
N GLU A 78 8.13 -1.47 -3.65
CA GLU A 78 8.08 -0.16 -4.30
C GLU A 78 8.20 -0.27 -5.84
N GLN A 79 9.12 -1.09 -6.34
CA GLN A 79 9.26 -1.34 -7.78
C GLN A 79 8.00 -2.01 -8.37
N ASN A 80 7.40 -2.95 -7.65
CA ASN A 80 6.18 -3.61 -8.08
C ASN A 80 4.98 -2.66 -8.07
N VAL A 81 4.89 -1.78 -7.06
CA VAL A 81 3.88 -0.70 -7.03
C VAL A 81 4.07 0.21 -8.24
N THR A 82 5.28 0.69 -8.50
CA THR A 82 5.59 1.55 -9.64
C THR A 82 5.28 0.85 -10.98
N ALA A 83 5.62 -0.43 -11.12
CA ALA A 83 5.31 -1.20 -12.32
C ALA A 83 3.81 -1.41 -12.51
N ASN A 84 3.06 -1.61 -11.42
CA ASN A 84 1.61 -1.69 -11.47
C ASN A 84 0.99 -0.34 -11.84
N LEU A 85 1.52 0.77 -11.33
CA LEU A 85 1.10 2.13 -11.68
C LEU A 85 1.35 2.44 -13.16
N ALA A 86 2.43 1.92 -13.75
CA ALA A 86 2.72 2.08 -15.17
C ALA A 86 1.71 1.37 -16.09
N ARG A 87 0.95 0.39 -15.58
CA ARG A 87 -0.14 -0.30 -16.29
C ARG A 87 -1.49 0.33 -16.04
N GLN A 88 -1.53 1.49 -15.46
CA GLN A 88 -2.77 2.13 -15.04
C GLN A 88 -3.77 2.17 -16.18
N ALA A 89 -4.95 1.59 -15.94
CA ALA A 89 -6.08 1.86 -16.77
C ALA A 89 -6.39 3.35 -16.66
N SER A 90 -6.50 3.98 -17.78
CA SER A 90 -6.91 5.38 -17.78
C SER A 90 -8.32 5.49 -17.19
N ILE A 91 -8.61 6.63 -16.63
CA ILE A 91 -9.97 7.01 -16.20
C ILE A 91 -11.00 6.81 -17.35
N ASP A 92 -10.54 6.66 -18.59
CA ASP A 92 -11.35 6.40 -19.78
C ASP A 92 -12.13 5.08 -19.72
N THR A 93 -11.72 4.15 -18.86
CA THR A 93 -12.47 2.89 -18.65
C THR A 93 -13.64 3.04 -17.66
N VAL A 94 -13.76 4.18 -16.98
CA VAL A 94 -14.89 4.42 -16.07
C VAL A 94 -16.16 4.63 -16.90
N PRO A 95 -17.25 3.91 -16.60
CA PRO A 95 -18.49 4.02 -17.35
C PRO A 95 -19.07 5.43 -17.33
N GLN A 96 -19.69 5.85 -18.43
CA GLN A 96 -20.50 7.07 -18.45
C GLN A 96 -21.84 6.81 -17.77
N MET A 97 -21.96 7.25 -16.54
CA MET A 97 -23.08 6.97 -15.66
C MET A 97 -24.42 7.48 -16.19
N SER A 98 -24.41 8.63 -16.91
CA SER A 98 -25.62 9.22 -17.50
C SER A 98 -26.27 8.30 -18.55
N GLN A 99 -25.49 7.43 -19.19
CA GLN A 99 -26.01 6.46 -20.16
C GLN A 99 -26.63 5.23 -19.49
N LEU A 100 -26.16 4.88 -18.29
CA LEU A 100 -26.56 3.68 -17.58
C LEU A 100 -27.83 3.87 -16.74
N VAL A 101 -28.16 5.12 -16.36
CA VAL A 101 -29.19 5.43 -15.36
C VAL A 101 -30.58 4.94 -15.74
N THR A 102 -30.88 4.86 -17.04
CA THR A 102 -32.16 4.38 -17.58
C THR A 102 -32.18 2.90 -17.93
N MET A 103 -31.04 2.20 -17.77
CA MET A 103 -30.90 0.78 -18.10
C MET A 103 -31.33 -0.10 -16.93
N GLY A 104 -31.83 -1.30 -17.27
CA GLY A 104 -32.00 -2.40 -16.32
C GLY A 104 -30.66 -3.00 -15.94
N ASP A 105 -30.63 -3.73 -14.82
CA ASP A 105 -29.38 -4.29 -14.30
C ASP A 105 -28.74 -5.32 -15.24
N ASP A 106 -29.54 -6.12 -15.95
CA ASP A 106 -29.05 -7.07 -16.95
C ASP A 106 -28.47 -6.36 -18.18
N ASP A 107 -29.08 -5.23 -18.59
CA ASP A 107 -28.56 -4.42 -19.70
C ASP A 107 -27.23 -3.77 -19.31
N ILE A 108 -27.06 -3.36 -18.06
CA ILE A 108 -25.80 -2.83 -17.53
C ILE A 108 -24.72 -3.90 -17.57
N ARG A 109 -25.02 -5.12 -17.09
CA ARG A 109 -24.09 -6.26 -17.16
C ARG A 109 -23.68 -6.58 -18.61
N ALA A 110 -24.67 -6.60 -19.50
CA ALA A 110 -24.40 -6.84 -20.93
C ALA A 110 -23.56 -5.71 -21.55
N THR A 111 -23.80 -4.47 -21.16
CA THR A 111 -23.01 -3.31 -21.64
C THR A 111 -21.55 -3.45 -21.24
N PHE A 112 -21.25 -3.82 -19.99
CA PHE A 112 -19.87 -4.01 -19.54
C PHE A 112 -19.19 -5.20 -20.21
N ALA A 113 -19.92 -6.32 -20.37
CA ALA A 113 -19.40 -7.48 -21.08
C ALA A 113 -19.08 -7.16 -22.56
N ASN A 114 -19.94 -6.41 -23.23
CA ASN A 114 -19.75 -5.98 -24.61
C ASN A 114 -18.60 -4.97 -24.77
N ALA A 115 -18.29 -4.20 -23.72
CA ALA A 115 -17.13 -3.33 -23.68
C ALA A 115 -15.80 -4.09 -23.50
N GLY A 116 -15.87 -5.41 -23.30
CA GLY A 116 -14.69 -6.27 -23.13
C GLY A 116 -14.09 -6.22 -21.72
N TYR A 117 -14.83 -5.73 -20.72
CA TYR A 117 -14.33 -5.68 -19.35
C TYR A 117 -14.40 -7.05 -18.69
N THR A 118 -13.35 -7.42 -17.97
CA THR A 118 -13.40 -8.51 -17.00
C THR A 118 -14.11 -8.02 -15.75
N VAL A 119 -15.30 -8.56 -15.49
CA VAL A 119 -16.15 -8.12 -14.38
C VAL A 119 -16.32 -9.25 -13.37
N TYR A 120 -16.07 -8.95 -12.11
CA TYR A 120 -16.44 -9.76 -10.97
C TYR A 120 -17.79 -9.25 -10.44
N ASP A 121 -18.84 -10.08 -10.52
CA ASP A 121 -20.17 -9.78 -9.98
C ASP A 121 -20.24 -10.24 -8.52
N ALA A 122 -20.34 -9.27 -7.60
CA ALA A 122 -20.45 -9.46 -6.17
C ALA A 122 -21.86 -9.12 -5.66
N SER A 123 -22.85 -9.06 -6.54
CA SER A 123 -24.24 -8.79 -6.18
C SER A 123 -24.79 -9.87 -5.26
N ASP A 124 -25.60 -9.49 -4.28
CA ASP A 124 -26.35 -10.46 -3.48
C ASP A 124 -27.48 -11.06 -4.34
N PRO A 125 -27.50 -12.37 -4.59
CA PRO A 125 -28.55 -13.00 -5.38
C PRO A 125 -29.95 -12.91 -4.73
N ASN A 126 -30.04 -12.56 -3.46
CA ASN A 126 -31.30 -12.36 -2.75
C ASN A 126 -31.77 -10.89 -2.76
N ASP A 127 -30.95 -9.97 -3.21
CA ASP A 127 -31.29 -8.55 -3.35
C ASP A 127 -31.50 -8.20 -4.83
N ALA A 128 -32.77 -8.12 -5.24
CA ALA A 128 -33.13 -7.72 -6.59
C ALA A 128 -33.12 -6.21 -6.82
N THR A 129 -32.80 -5.42 -5.79
CA THR A 129 -32.84 -3.95 -5.86
C THR A 129 -31.46 -3.33 -6.09
N SER A 130 -30.40 -4.11 -5.98
CA SER A 130 -29.03 -3.64 -6.13
C SER A 130 -28.16 -4.59 -6.92
N ILE A 131 -27.19 -4.06 -7.64
CA ILE A 131 -26.07 -4.81 -8.18
C ILE A 131 -24.75 -4.22 -7.71
N VAL A 132 -23.74 -5.09 -7.57
CA VAL A 132 -22.39 -4.74 -7.20
C VAL A 132 -21.44 -5.42 -8.16
N LEU A 133 -20.75 -4.61 -8.96
CA LEU A 133 -19.84 -5.07 -10.00
C LEU A 133 -18.45 -4.45 -9.81
N TYR A 134 -17.42 -5.27 -9.98
CA TYR A 134 -16.03 -4.81 -10.01
C TYR A 134 -15.44 -5.06 -11.39
N LYS A 135 -15.07 -4.00 -12.12
CA LYS A 135 -14.19 -4.14 -13.28
C LYS A 135 -12.79 -4.45 -12.75
N LEU A 136 -12.22 -5.55 -13.21
CA LEU A 136 -10.89 -5.98 -12.80
C LEU A 136 -9.82 -5.39 -13.73
N PRO A 137 -8.59 -5.18 -13.23
CA PRO A 137 -7.43 -4.95 -14.08
C PRO A 137 -7.22 -6.12 -15.04
N ASP A 138 -6.62 -5.86 -16.20
CA ASP A 138 -6.52 -6.85 -17.28
C ASP A 138 -5.64 -8.07 -16.93
N ASP A 139 -4.77 -7.92 -15.93
CA ASP A 139 -3.85 -8.96 -15.43
C ASP A 139 -4.29 -9.61 -14.10
N VAL A 140 -5.54 -9.38 -13.68
CA VAL A 140 -6.12 -9.97 -12.48
C VAL A 140 -7.27 -10.88 -12.86
N SER A 141 -7.17 -12.16 -12.50
CA SER A 141 -8.28 -13.11 -12.73
C SER A 141 -9.41 -12.91 -11.72
N VAL A 142 -10.59 -13.41 -12.06
CA VAL A 142 -11.78 -13.36 -11.18
C VAL A 142 -11.49 -14.10 -9.87
N GLU A 143 -10.80 -15.24 -9.93
CA GLU A 143 -10.46 -16.05 -8.77
C GLU A 143 -9.46 -15.33 -7.85
N GLU A 144 -8.43 -14.68 -8.44
CA GLU A 144 -7.48 -13.88 -7.68
C GLU A 144 -8.17 -12.69 -7.01
N ALA A 145 -9.01 -11.96 -7.76
CA ALA A 145 -9.77 -10.84 -7.22
C ALA A 145 -10.69 -11.27 -6.07
N ALA A 146 -11.41 -12.37 -6.22
CA ALA A 146 -12.29 -12.89 -5.16
C ALA A 146 -11.51 -13.16 -3.86
N VAL A 147 -10.32 -13.76 -3.95
CA VAL A 147 -9.45 -13.99 -2.78
C VAL A 147 -8.98 -12.68 -2.15
N LEU A 148 -8.58 -11.68 -2.96
CA LEU A 148 -8.09 -10.40 -2.47
C LEU A 148 -9.22 -9.57 -1.81
N TYR A 149 -10.40 -9.53 -2.43
CA TYR A 149 -11.58 -8.86 -1.85
C TYR A 149 -12.06 -9.54 -0.57
N ALA A 150 -12.03 -10.88 -0.51
CA ALA A 150 -12.38 -11.63 0.70
C ALA A 150 -11.43 -11.32 1.89
N LYS A 151 -10.18 -11.00 1.64
CA LYS A 151 -9.24 -10.53 2.69
C LYS A 151 -9.56 -9.11 3.17
N GLY A 152 -10.23 -8.31 2.37
CA GLY A 152 -10.44 -6.89 2.60
C GLY A 152 -9.23 -6.05 2.16
N VAL A 153 -9.49 -5.05 1.32
CA VAL A 153 -8.43 -4.22 0.70
C VAL A 153 -7.47 -3.62 1.73
N GLY A 154 -7.98 -3.16 2.88
CA GLY A 154 -7.16 -2.57 3.94
C GLY A 154 -6.16 -3.51 4.61
N THR A 155 -6.25 -4.82 4.38
CA THR A 155 -5.32 -5.83 4.93
C THR A 155 -4.29 -6.31 3.92
N LEU A 156 -4.35 -5.82 2.68
CA LEU A 156 -3.44 -6.19 1.62
C LEU A 156 -2.08 -5.51 1.77
N THR A 157 -1.05 -6.12 1.20
CA THR A 157 0.23 -5.42 0.99
C THR A 157 0.07 -4.33 -0.07
N ALA A 158 0.96 -3.32 -0.08
CA ALA A 158 0.94 -2.27 -1.09
C ALA A 158 0.96 -2.83 -2.53
N THR A 159 1.75 -3.87 -2.78
CA THR A 159 1.82 -4.56 -4.07
C THR A 159 0.48 -5.20 -4.45
N GLN A 160 -0.18 -5.89 -3.53
CA GLN A 160 -1.48 -6.50 -3.77
C GLN A 160 -2.57 -5.45 -3.97
N ALA A 161 -2.58 -4.41 -3.13
CA ALA A 161 -3.54 -3.33 -3.23
C ALA A 161 -3.37 -2.53 -4.53
N SER A 162 -2.15 -2.15 -4.90
CA SER A 162 -1.89 -1.44 -6.15
C SER A 162 -2.26 -2.29 -7.37
N LYS A 163 -1.97 -3.60 -7.35
CA LYS A 163 -2.36 -4.52 -8.41
C LYS A 163 -3.88 -4.58 -8.58
N LEU A 164 -4.62 -4.63 -7.46
CA LEU A 164 -6.07 -4.74 -7.48
C LEU A 164 -6.77 -3.41 -7.80
N LEU A 165 -6.29 -2.30 -7.23
CA LEU A 165 -6.93 -0.98 -7.36
C LEU A 165 -6.60 -0.28 -8.67
N ASN A 166 -5.38 -0.51 -9.20
CA ASN A 166 -4.94 0.19 -10.40
C ASN A 166 -5.63 -0.37 -11.65
N GLY A 167 -6.47 0.46 -12.26
CA GLY A 167 -7.21 0.08 -13.44
C GLY A 167 -8.50 -0.68 -13.15
N SER A 168 -8.90 -0.78 -11.90
CA SER A 168 -10.20 -1.29 -11.49
C SER A 168 -11.17 -0.15 -11.17
N TRP A 169 -12.43 -0.47 -11.18
CA TRP A 169 -13.46 0.35 -10.58
C TRP A 169 -14.56 -0.54 -9.99
N TYR A 170 -15.19 0.00 -8.94
CA TYR A 170 -16.39 -0.53 -8.33
C TYR A 170 -17.59 0.19 -8.90
N PHE A 171 -18.65 -0.52 -9.26
CA PHE A 171 -19.93 0.01 -9.69
C PHE A 171 -21.05 -0.60 -8.85
N SER A 172 -22.00 0.21 -8.45
CA SER A 172 -23.22 -0.30 -7.80
C SER A 172 -24.45 0.50 -8.20
N THR A 173 -25.59 -0.17 -8.18
CA THR A 173 -26.91 0.44 -8.22
C THR A 173 -27.63 0.22 -6.90
N ASP A 174 -28.51 1.15 -6.54
CA ASP A 174 -29.52 0.99 -5.51
C ASP A 174 -30.84 1.56 -6.07
N ARG A 175 -31.83 0.71 -6.17
CA ARG A 175 -33.17 1.05 -6.71
C ARG A 175 -34.24 1.07 -5.61
N ASN A 176 -33.86 0.95 -4.35
CA ASN A 176 -34.77 0.97 -3.24
C ASN A 176 -35.22 2.42 -2.92
N GLY A 177 -36.45 2.77 -3.28
CA GLY A 177 -36.98 4.10 -3.06
C GLY A 177 -36.55 5.19 -4.06
N GLY A 178 -35.85 4.78 -5.13
CA GLY A 178 -35.30 5.64 -6.19
C GLY A 178 -34.12 4.96 -6.85
N THR A 179 -33.60 5.55 -7.93
CA THR A 179 -32.42 4.99 -8.58
C THR A 179 -31.18 5.83 -8.24
N THR A 180 -30.25 5.21 -7.56
CA THR A 180 -28.92 5.76 -7.31
C THR A 180 -27.88 4.83 -7.93
N MET A 181 -26.93 5.39 -8.66
CA MET A 181 -25.79 4.69 -9.21
C MET A 181 -24.51 5.31 -8.69
N VAL A 182 -23.54 4.47 -8.40
CA VAL A 182 -22.24 4.89 -7.90
C VAL A 182 -21.14 4.14 -8.64
N VAL A 183 -20.13 4.86 -9.10
CA VAL A 183 -18.84 4.28 -9.50
C VAL A 183 -17.76 4.84 -8.59
N ARG A 184 -16.80 3.97 -8.21
CA ARG A 184 -15.64 4.38 -7.39
C ARG A 184 -14.38 3.74 -7.96
N TYR A 185 -13.27 4.47 -7.90
CA TYR A 185 -11.97 4.00 -8.37
C TYR A 185 -10.83 4.73 -7.68
N ALA A 186 -9.64 4.15 -7.71
CA ALA A 186 -8.42 4.81 -7.28
C ALA A 186 -7.78 5.55 -8.47
N ASP A 187 -7.43 6.81 -8.27
CA ASP A 187 -6.67 7.64 -9.20
C ASP A 187 -5.26 7.84 -8.63
N PHE A 188 -4.29 7.22 -9.28
CA PHE A 188 -2.88 7.27 -8.89
C PHE A 188 -2.08 8.35 -9.63
N LEU A 189 -2.69 9.07 -10.58
CA LEU A 189 -1.99 10.01 -11.47
C LEU A 189 -2.19 11.46 -11.11
N THR A 190 -3.34 11.79 -10.52
CA THR A 190 -3.76 13.19 -10.44
C THR A 190 -3.12 13.91 -9.26
N GLY A 191 -2.83 13.22 -8.16
CA GLY A 191 -2.11 13.75 -6.99
C GLY A 191 -2.83 14.82 -6.17
N ASP A 192 -4.08 15.18 -6.54
CA ASP A 192 -4.83 16.26 -5.91
C ASP A 192 -6.35 16.00 -6.02
N PRO A 193 -7.10 15.95 -4.89
CA PRO A 193 -8.53 15.66 -4.90
C PRO A 193 -9.36 16.64 -5.75
N ALA A 194 -9.04 17.93 -5.75
CA ALA A 194 -9.80 18.90 -6.52
C ALA A 194 -9.62 18.68 -8.02
N ARG A 195 -8.40 18.38 -8.44
CA ARG A 195 -8.09 18.02 -9.82
C ARG A 195 -8.71 16.66 -10.20
N ALA A 196 -8.72 15.69 -9.29
CA ALA A 196 -9.36 14.40 -9.51
C ALA A 196 -10.87 14.55 -9.75
N VAL A 197 -11.55 15.42 -9.00
CA VAL A 197 -12.97 15.78 -9.23
C VAL A 197 -13.15 16.39 -10.61
N GLN A 198 -12.31 17.36 -11.03
CA GLN A 198 -12.41 17.99 -12.34
C GLN A 198 -12.20 16.97 -13.48
N ASN A 199 -11.20 16.10 -13.35
CA ASN A 199 -10.96 15.03 -14.33
C ASN A 199 -12.15 14.08 -14.44
N ALA A 200 -12.74 13.70 -13.30
CA ALA A 200 -13.91 12.83 -13.28
C ALA A 200 -15.15 13.49 -13.93
N LEU A 201 -15.41 14.78 -13.67
CA LEU A 201 -16.46 15.54 -14.33
C LEU A 201 -16.27 15.53 -15.85
N ALA A 202 -15.06 15.84 -16.31
CA ALA A 202 -14.74 15.87 -17.74
C ALA A 202 -14.94 14.51 -18.41
N LYS A 203 -14.51 13.43 -17.76
CA LYS A 203 -14.67 12.04 -18.25
C LYS A 203 -16.11 11.56 -18.26
N GLN A 204 -16.92 12.05 -17.34
CA GLN A 204 -18.36 11.79 -17.33
C GLN A 204 -19.15 12.66 -18.31
N GLY A 205 -18.48 13.57 -19.04
CA GLY A 205 -19.12 14.49 -19.96
C GLY A 205 -19.97 15.56 -19.26
N ILE A 206 -19.70 15.81 -17.98
CA ILE A 206 -20.42 16.82 -17.18
C ILE A 206 -19.76 18.17 -17.44
N ALA A 207 -20.52 19.08 -17.98
CA ALA A 207 -20.04 20.43 -18.29
C ALA A 207 -19.82 21.25 -17.02
N ALA A 208 -18.85 22.17 -17.03
CA ALA A 208 -18.50 22.95 -15.85
C ALA A 208 -19.66 23.87 -15.37
N ASP A 209 -20.51 24.31 -16.28
CA ASP A 209 -21.69 25.14 -15.99
C ASP A 209 -22.85 24.35 -15.35
N ALA A 210 -22.82 23.02 -15.42
CA ALA A 210 -23.76 22.15 -14.70
C ALA A 210 -23.42 22.05 -13.18
N VAL A 211 -22.23 22.47 -12.77
CA VAL A 211 -21.82 22.44 -11.37
C VAL A 211 -22.52 23.58 -10.62
N ALA A 212 -23.45 23.20 -9.75
CA ALA A 212 -24.20 24.16 -8.91
C ALA A 212 -23.53 24.43 -7.57
N GLU A 213 -22.78 23.45 -7.05
CA GLU A 213 -22.11 23.52 -5.75
C GLU A 213 -20.78 22.76 -5.79
N SER A 214 -19.78 23.31 -5.09
CA SER A 214 -18.48 22.69 -4.89
C SER A 214 -17.92 23.07 -3.52
N GLY A 215 -17.13 22.18 -2.92
CA GLY A 215 -16.53 22.43 -1.62
C GLY A 215 -15.84 21.21 -1.05
N VAL A 216 -15.67 21.22 0.27
CA VAL A 216 -15.23 20.08 1.06
C VAL A 216 -16.36 19.75 2.04
N ASP A 217 -16.78 18.49 2.06
CA ASP A 217 -17.84 18.07 2.98
C ASP A 217 -17.30 17.74 4.38
N ASP A 218 -18.20 17.47 5.33
CA ASP A 218 -17.86 17.20 6.74
C ASP A 218 -16.95 15.95 6.91
N SER A 219 -16.89 15.11 5.90
CA SER A 219 -16.01 13.92 5.87
C SER A 219 -14.67 14.19 5.20
N GLY A 220 -14.38 15.44 4.82
CA GLY A 220 -13.13 15.82 4.18
C GLY A 220 -13.09 15.56 2.67
N ASN A 221 -14.18 15.10 2.04
CA ASN A 221 -14.21 14.89 0.60
C ASN A 221 -14.30 16.22 -0.13
N THR A 222 -13.38 16.47 -1.04
CA THR A 222 -13.58 17.52 -2.05
C THR A 222 -14.65 17.06 -3.02
N TYR A 223 -15.65 17.91 -3.29
CA TYR A 223 -16.77 17.52 -4.16
C TYR A 223 -17.23 18.63 -5.10
N SER A 224 -17.95 18.21 -6.13
CA SER A 224 -18.79 19.04 -7.00
C SER A 224 -20.09 18.31 -7.27
N MET A 225 -21.20 19.06 -7.27
CA MET A 225 -22.53 18.50 -7.52
C MET A 225 -23.42 19.47 -8.30
N GLY A 226 -24.45 18.94 -8.94
CA GLY A 226 -25.39 19.74 -9.69
C GLY A 226 -26.45 18.89 -10.41
N PRO A 227 -27.39 19.53 -11.09
CA PRO A 227 -28.38 18.86 -11.91
C PRO A 227 -27.76 18.38 -13.22
N ILE A 228 -28.24 17.25 -13.73
CA ILE A 228 -27.88 16.71 -15.05
C ILE A 228 -29.10 16.05 -15.69
N ASP A 229 -29.22 16.17 -16.99
CA ASP A 229 -30.18 15.37 -17.77
C ASP A 229 -29.51 14.06 -18.22
N CYS A 230 -30.13 12.94 -17.89
CA CYS A 230 -29.68 11.61 -18.27
C CYS A 230 -30.70 11.00 -19.27
N ASN A 231 -30.55 11.32 -20.55
CA ASN A 231 -31.45 10.85 -21.62
C ASN A 231 -32.93 11.19 -21.37
N GLY A 232 -33.22 12.42 -20.97
CA GLY A 232 -34.57 12.90 -20.65
C GLY A 232 -35.03 12.61 -19.23
N THR A 233 -34.16 12.05 -18.40
CA THR A 233 -34.42 11.80 -16.96
C THR A 233 -33.68 12.83 -16.13
N ALA A 234 -34.42 13.58 -15.30
CA ALA A 234 -33.81 14.54 -14.38
C ALA A 234 -33.03 13.82 -13.28
N CYS A 235 -31.76 14.17 -13.15
CA CYS A 235 -30.85 13.58 -12.17
C CYS A 235 -30.05 14.66 -11.44
N VAL A 236 -29.43 14.24 -10.33
CA VAL A 236 -28.40 15.00 -9.66
C VAL A 236 -27.12 14.16 -9.69
N PHE A 237 -26.02 14.78 -10.09
CA PHE A 237 -24.70 14.19 -9.90
C PHE A 237 -24.02 14.72 -8.65
N LYS A 238 -23.17 13.88 -8.03
CA LYS A 238 -22.15 14.28 -7.07
C LYS A 238 -20.87 13.55 -7.44
N VAL A 239 -19.82 14.29 -7.77
CA VAL A 239 -18.45 13.77 -7.92
C VAL A 239 -17.67 14.18 -6.69
N SER A 240 -16.96 13.24 -6.09
CA SER A 240 -16.15 13.49 -4.90
C SER A 240 -14.80 12.76 -4.97
N ALA A 241 -13.81 13.33 -4.31
CA ALA A 241 -12.51 12.73 -4.15
C ALA A 241 -11.91 13.04 -2.79
N LEU A 242 -11.11 12.11 -2.27
CA LEU A 242 -10.32 12.26 -1.05
C LEU A 242 -9.00 11.50 -1.21
N PRO A 243 -8.00 11.76 -0.36
CA PRO A 243 -6.77 10.97 -0.36
C PRO A 243 -7.08 9.48 -0.19
N LEU A 244 -6.41 8.63 -0.98
CA LEU A 244 -6.61 7.17 -0.89
C LEU A 244 -6.21 6.64 0.49
N SER A 245 -5.24 7.29 1.15
CA SER A 245 -4.78 6.98 2.51
C SER A 245 -5.88 7.15 3.57
N ASP A 246 -6.88 7.99 3.32
CA ASP A 246 -8.01 8.19 4.24
C ASP A 246 -9.02 7.02 4.17
N ILE A 247 -8.99 6.26 3.07
CA ILE A 247 -9.79 5.04 2.89
C ILE A 247 -9.00 3.79 3.31
N TYR A 248 -7.73 3.70 2.92
CA TYR A 248 -6.91 2.51 3.11
C TYR A 248 -5.56 2.88 3.73
N SER A 249 -5.36 2.53 5.01
CA SER A 249 -4.09 2.72 5.71
C SER A 249 -3.07 1.65 5.30
N ILE A 250 -2.67 1.63 4.03
CA ILE A 250 -1.71 0.66 3.47
C ILE A 250 -0.38 1.36 3.25
N SER A 251 0.61 0.99 4.07
CA SER A 251 1.97 1.54 3.94
C SER A 251 2.59 1.16 2.58
N GLY A 252 3.16 2.15 1.89
CA GLY A 252 3.82 1.98 0.59
C GLY A 252 2.92 2.21 -0.63
N LEU A 253 1.66 2.60 -0.46
CA LEU A 253 0.89 3.22 -1.54
C LEU A 253 1.32 4.68 -1.72
N PRO A 254 1.20 5.25 -2.95
CA PRO A 254 1.47 6.66 -3.18
C PRO A 254 0.62 7.56 -2.28
N GLU A 255 1.26 8.50 -1.60
CA GLU A 255 0.59 9.43 -0.67
C GLU A 255 -0.35 10.40 -1.40
N ASP A 256 -0.07 10.68 -2.67
CA ASP A 256 -0.82 11.57 -3.54
C ASP A 256 -1.94 10.86 -4.34
N ALA A 257 -2.15 9.56 -4.12
CA ALA A 257 -3.26 8.84 -4.74
C ALA A 257 -4.61 9.30 -4.17
N CYS A 258 -5.62 9.39 -5.05
CA CYS A 258 -6.97 9.79 -4.70
C CYS A 258 -7.96 8.63 -4.81
N TYR A 259 -8.97 8.60 -3.95
CA TYR A 259 -10.15 7.76 -4.11
C TYR A 259 -11.30 8.61 -4.63
N VAL A 260 -11.77 8.28 -5.82
CA VAL A 260 -12.77 9.07 -6.56
C VAL A 260 -14.10 8.35 -6.58
N GLY A 261 -15.16 9.06 -6.32
CA GLY A 261 -16.53 8.57 -6.40
C GLY A 261 -17.38 9.46 -7.33
N VAL A 262 -18.13 8.84 -8.23
CA VAL A 262 -19.17 9.49 -9.03
C VAL A 262 -20.50 8.86 -8.67
N ARG A 263 -21.45 9.67 -8.28
CA ARG A 263 -22.82 9.28 -7.96
C ARG A 263 -23.78 10.02 -8.89
N ILE A 264 -24.76 9.29 -9.41
CA ILE A 264 -25.95 9.89 -10.07
C ILE A 264 -27.19 9.35 -9.35
N THR A 265 -28.11 10.26 -9.02
CA THR A 265 -29.39 9.95 -8.37
C THR A 265 -30.50 10.53 -9.21
N VAL A 266 -31.51 9.69 -9.56
CA VAL A 266 -32.74 10.12 -10.24
C VAL A 266 -33.56 10.93 -9.26
N GLN A 267 -34.11 12.08 -9.74
CA GLN A 267 -34.98 12.97 -8.94
C GLN A 267 -36.44 12.51 -8.94
#